data_f0600136d8db0f603cd5bb6039a7c6cb
#
_entry.id   f0600136d8db0f603cd5bb6039a7c6cb
#
_cell.length_a   1.000
_cell.length_b   1.000
_cell.length_c   1.000
_cell.angle_alpha   90.00
_cell.angle_beta   90.00
_cell.angle_gamma   90.00
#
_symmetry.space_group_name_H-M   'P 1'
#
loop_
_entity.id
_entity.type
_entity.pdbx_description
1 polymer ?
#
loop_
_entity_poly.entity_id
_entity_poly.type
_entity_poly.pdbx_seq_one_letter_code
_entity_poly.pdbx_strand_id
1 'polypeptide(L)'
;MTTLSFFSAIGGELTLVSQALSRLRTRGLEITLFGRTKDQITDPELARAFAQAAARSDAIVLSFHGGTTSCPAWPALVEAWKNRRESGLPLPWIHIQPTSGDDDGLLAAQDWASGLDDGTWRGLIGLLEMGGPDNVEAALRILVDRVRGGSCLLYTSDAADERYTV
;
A
#
# COMPACT_ATOMS: atom_id res chain seq x y z
N MET A 1 -10.89 -7.86 -12.15
CA MET A 1 -10.48 -8.28 -10.80
C MET A 1 -9.16 -7.58 -10.50
N THR A 2 -9.03 -6.89 -9.38
CA THR A 2 -7.81 -6.17 -8.98
C THR A 2 -7.08 -6.99 -7.92
N THR A 3 -5.77 -7.16 -8.07
CA THR A 3 -4.92 -7.85 -7.10
C THR A 3 -4.14 -6.82 -6.29
N LEU A 4 -4.25 -6.91 -4.97
CA LEU A 4 -3.59 -6.02 -4.02
C LEU A 4 -2.71 -6.83 -3.10
N SER A 5 -1.45 -6.45 -2.96
CA SER A 5 -0.57 -6.95 -1.91
C SER A 5 -0.45 -5.92 -0.78
N PHE A 6 -0.46 -6.39 0.45
CA PHE A 6 -0.33 -5.54 1.63
C PHE A 6 0.66 -6.16 2.63
N PHE A 7 1.71 -5.43 2.92
CA PHE A 7 2.61 -5.76 4.02
C PHE A 7 2.34 -4.83 5.20
N SER A 8 2.25 -5.40 6.39
CA SER A 8 2.16 -4.63 7.62
C SER A 8 3.22 -5.09 8.62
N ALA A 9 4.00 -4.15 9.12
CA ALA A 9 4.91 -4.41 10.24
C ALA A 9 4.16 -4.63 11.56
N ILE A 10 2.89 -4.16 11.65
CA ILE A 10 2.02 -4.31 12.81
C ILE A 10 0.77 -5.13 12.42
N GLY A 11 0.52 -6.24 13.14
CA GLY A 11 -0.53 -7.20 12.79
C GLY A 11 -1.97 -6.64 12.74
N GLY A 12 -2.26 -5.59 13.52
CA GLY A 12 -3.62 -5.02 13.60
C GLY A 12 -4.12 -4.36 12.31
N GLU A 13 -3.25 -3.84 11.47
CA GLU A 13 -3.62 -3.16 10.22
C GLU A 13 -4.31 -4.12 9.23
N LEU A 14 -3.84 -5.38 9.12
CA LEU A 14 -4.46 -6.36 8.21
C LEU A 14 -5.90 -6.69 8.57
N THR A 15 -6.28 -6.58 9.84
CA THR A 15 -7.67 -6.73 10.26
C THR A 15 -8.53 -5.62 9.70
N LEU A 16 -8.07 -4.36 9.80
CA LEU A 16 -8.77 -3.20 9.22
C LEU A 16 -8.85 -3.30 7.70
N VAL A 17 -7.77 -3.70 7.05
CA VAL A 17 -7.73 -3.92 5.59
C VAL A 17 -8.75 -5.00 5.18
N SER A 18 -8.84 -6.11 5.91
CA SER A 18 -9.79 -7.18 5.63
C SER A 18 -11.24 -6.72 5.78
N GLN A 19 -11.54 -5.90 6.80
CA GLN A 19 -12.87 -5.30 7.01
C GLN A 19 -13.22 -4.33 5.88
N ALA A 20 -12.30 -3.45 5.52
CA ALA A 20 -12.48 -2.51 4.42
C ALA A 20 -12.72 -3.22 3.08
N LEU A 21 -11.95 -4.27 2.79
CA LEU A 21 -12.16 -5.10 1.59
C LEU A 21 -13.52 -5.79 1.56
N SER A 22 -13.98 -6.29 2.70
CA SER A 22 -15.32 -6.88 2.79
C SER A 22 -16.40 -5.88 2.38
N ARG A 23 -16.29 -4.63 2.87
CA ARG A 23 -17.22 -3.53 2.50
C ARG A 23 -17.12 -3.16 1.03
N LEU A 24 -15.91 -3.09 0.47
CA LEU A 24 -15.72 -2.79 -0.95
C LEU A 24 -16.29 -3.89 -1.86
N ARG A 25 -16.17 -5.16 -1.47
CA ARG A 25 -16.77 -6.28 -2.19
C ARG A 25 -18.29 -6.24 -2.19
N THR A 26 -18.92 -5.86 -1.08
CA THR A 26 -20.38 -5.68 -1.04
C THR A 26 -20.88 -4.54 -1.95
N ARG A 27 -19.99 -3.62 -2.33
CA ARG A 27 -20.25 -2.54 -3.30
C ARG A 27 -19.85 -2.92 -4.74
N GLY A 28 -19.59 -4.20 -5.01
CA GLY A 28 -19.30 -4.71 -6.34
C GLY A 28 -17.84 -4.56 -6.79
N LEU A 29 -16.91 -4.22 -5.90
CA LEU A 29 -15.49 -4.15 -6.23
C LEU A 29 -14.83 -5.53 -6.06
N GLU A 30 -14.40 -6.13 -7.18
CA GLU A 30 -13.66 -7.39 -7.16
C GLU A 30 -12.19 -7.14 -6.84
N ILE A 31 -11.80 -7.42 -5.60
CA ILE A 31 -10.43 -7.25 -5.10
C ILE A 31 -9.95 -8.54 -4.45
N THR A 32 -8.79 -9.01 -4.87
CA THR A 32 -8.06 -10.09 -4.21
C THR A 32 -6.92 -9.49 -3.39
N LEU A 33 -6.87 -9.81 -2.10
CA LEU A 33 -5.81 -9.37 -1.19
C LEU A 33 -4.82 -10.50 -0.92
N PHE A 34 -3.53 -10.18 -1.03
CA PHE A 34 -2.43 -10.98 -0.52
C PHE A 34 -1.71 -10.22 0.60
N GLY A 35 -2.23 -10.35 1.82
CA GLY A 35 -1.71 -9.67 3.01
C GLY A 35 -0.72 -10.52 3.79
N ARG A 36 0.35 -9.90 4.31
CA ARG A 36 1.30 -10.53 5.24
C ARG A 36 1.75 -9.53 6.29
N THR A 37 1.91 -10.06 7.51
CA THR A 37 2.60 -9.34 8.60
C THR A 37 4.07 -9.72 8.63
N LYS A 38 4.87 -8.92 9.35
CA LYS A 38 6.29 -9.20 9.59
C LYS A 38 6.51 -10.63 10.10
N ASP A 39 5.73 -11.05 11.09
CA ASP A 39 5.91 -12.36 11.73
C ASP A 39 5.58 -13.54 10.81
N GLN A 40 4.74 -13.32 9.81
CA GLN A 40 4.36 -14.35 8.84
C GLN A 40 5.40 -14.55 7.73
N ILE A 41 6.37 -13.66 7.60
CA ILE A 41 7.40 -13.71 6.55
C ILE A 41 8.83 -13.58 7.12
N THR A 42 9.04 -14.03 8.35
CA THR A 42 10.38 -14.10 8.96
C THR A 42 11.26 -15.16 8.30
N ASP A 43 10.64 -16.22 7.78
CA ASP A 43 11.33 -17.24 6.99
C ASP A 43 11.73 -16.68 5.62
N PRO A 44 13.01 -16.86 5.18
CA PRO A 44 13.49 -16.31 3.90
C PRO A 44 12.73 -16.84 2.66
N GLU A 45 12.19 -18.06 2.70
CA GLU A 45 11.41 -18.60 1.58
C GLU A 45 10.04 -17.95 1.52
N LEU A 46 9.38 -17.75 2.67
CA LEU A 46 8.10 -17.05 2.77
C LEU A 46 8.26 -15.57 2.37
N ALA A 47 9.36 -14.92 2.77
CA ALA A 47 9.67 -13.56 2.36
C ALA A 47 9.85 -13.44 0.84
N ARG A 48 10.59 -14.36 0.21
CA ARG A 48 10.73 -14.42 -1.25
C ARG A 48 9.40 -14.71 -1.96
N ALA A 49 8.61 -15.64 -1.45
CA ALA A 49 7.29 -15.95 -2.01
C ALA A 49 6.37 -14.73 -1.97
N PHE A 50 6.38 -13.98 -0.85
CA PHE A 50 5.65 -12.73 -0.73
C PHE A 50 6.14 -11.70 -1.76
N ALA A 51 7.44 -11.49 -1.87
CA ALA A 51 8.03 -10.54 -2.81
C ALA A 51 7.65 -10.84 -4.26
N GLN A 52 7.69 -12.11 -4.66
CA GLN A 52 7.30 -12.54 -6.01
C GLN A 52 5.81 -12.32 -6.30
N ALA A 53 4.95 -12.60 -5.33
CA ALA A 53 3.52 -12.36 -5.47
C ALA A 53 3.21 -10.87 -5.53
N ALA A 54 3.82 -10.08 -4.64
CA ALA A 54 3.65 -8.64 -4.57
C ALA A 54 4.15 -7.93 -5.83
N ALA A 55 5.28 -8.35 -6.40
CA ALA A 55 5.80 -7.79 -7.63
C ALA A 55 4.89 -8.01 -8.85
N ARG A 56 3.98 -8.98 -8.80
CA ARG A 56 2.99 -9.29 -9.84
C ARG A 56 1.60 -8.76 -9.55
N SER A 57 1.38 -8.17 -8.39
CA SER A 57 0.10 -7.53 -8.05
C SER A 57 -0.11 -6.27 -8.88
N ASP A 58 -1.35 -5.82 -8.98
CA ASP A 58 -1.68 -4.56 -9.63
C ASP A 58 -1.26 -3.36 -8.75
N ALA A 59 -1.39 -3.53 -7.43
CA ALA A 59 -0.91 -2.54 -6.46
C ALA A 59 -0.32 -3.22 -5.21
N ILE A 60 0.57 -2.51 -4.55
CA ILE A 60 1.18 -2.94 -3.28
C ILE A 60 1.21 -1.79 -2.28
N VAL A 61 0.87 -2.09 -1.04
CA VAL A 61 1.05 -1.19 0.12
C VAL A 61 2.06 -1.81 1.06
N LEU A 62 3.08 -1.05 1.41
CA LEU A 62 4.09 -1.43 2.39
C LEU A 62 4.00 -0.49 3.58
N SER A 63 3.46 -0.98 4.69
CA SER A 63 3.38 -0.23 5.94
C SER A 63 4.58 -0.59 6.82
N PHE A 64 5.55 0.32 6.85
CA PHE A 64 6.76 0.17 7.65
C PHE A 64 6.57 0.75 9.05
N HIS A 65 7.20 0.10 10.02
CA HIS A 65 7.43 0.65 11.36
C HIS A 65 8.90 0.40 11.71
N GLY A 66 9.73 1.43 11.61
CA GLY A 66 11.18 1.34 11.79
C GLY A 66 11.95 1.07 10.49
N GLY A 67 11.47 1.63 9.39
CA GLY A 67 12.13 1.63 8.09
C GLY A 67 12.02 0.31 7.33
N THR A 68 12.82 0.21 6.26
CA THR A 68 12.84 -0.94 5.37
C THR A 68 13.25 -2.24 6.06
N THR A 69 14.02 -2.15 7.13
CA THR A 69 14.44 -3.30 7.95
C THR A 69 13.28 -3.97 8.68
N SER A 70 12.15 -3.28 8.82
CA SER A 70 10.94 -3.86 9.40
C SER A 70 10.26 -4.89 8.47
N CYS A 71 10.61 -4.88 7.18
CA CYS A 71 10.07 -5.80 6.17
C CYS A 71 11.11 -6.86 5.76
N PRO A 72 11.01 -8.11 6.23
CA PRO A 72 11.94 -9.17 5.84
C PRO A 72 11.99 -9.43 4.33
N ALA A 73 10.92 -9.11 3.61
CA ALA A 73 10.86 -9.28 2.15
C ALA A 73 11.45 -8.10 1.38
N TRP A 74 11.87 -7.01 2.02
CA TRP A 74 12.33 -5.80 1.34
C TRP A 74 13.44 -6.05 0.31
N PRO A 75 14.55 -6.75 0.63
CA PRO A 75 15.59 -7.00 -0.36
C PRO A 75 15.08 -7.76 -1.60
N ALA A 76 14.24 -8.77 -1.38
CA ALA A 76 13.67 -9.57 -2.47
C ALA A 76 12.64 -8.78 -3.30
N LEU A 77 11.88 -7.85 -2.69
CA LEU A 77 11.00 -6.93 -3.40
C LEU A 77 11.79 -6.01 -4.33
N VAL A 78 12.84 -5.38 -3.82
CA VAL A 78 13.72 -4.48 -4.60
C VAL A 78 14.34 -5.23 -5.78
N GLU A 79 14.85 -6.44 -5.56
CA GLU A 79 15.38 -7.28 -6.61
C GLU A 79 14.31 -7.62 -7.67
N ALA A 80 13.13 -8.04 -7.25
CA ALA A 80 12.03 -8.35 -8.16
C ALA A 80 11.61 -7.14 -9.01
N TRP A 81 11.58 -5.94 -8.43
CA TRP A 81 11.25 -4.71 -9.16
C TRP A 81 12.35 -4.28 -10.13
N LYS A 82 13.62 -4.42 -9.75
CA LYS A 82 14.76 -4.19 -10.67
C LYS A 82 14.67 -5.12 -11.89
N ASN A 83 14.47 -6.41 -11.66
CA ASN A 83 14.35 -7.40 -12.72
C ASN A 83 13.15 -7.09 -13.66
N ARG A 84 12.03 -6.61 -13.11
CA ARG A 84 10.88 -6.20 -13.92
C ARG A 84 11.21 -4.98 -14.79
N ARG A 85 11.87 -3.96 -14.24
CA ARG A 85 12.31 -2.76 -14.99
C ARG A 85 13.25 -3.15 -16.12
N GLU A 86 14.26 -3.97 -15.84
CA GLU A 86 15.24 -4.46 -16.83
C GLU A 86 14.58 -5.29 -17.93
N SER A 87 13.52 -6.02 -17.60
CA SER A 87 12.74 -6.81 -18.56
C SER A 87 11.67 -6.00 -19.29
N GLY A 88 11.57 -4.69 -19.06
CA GLY A 88 10.53 -3.84 -19.66
C GLY A 88 9.11 -4.14 -19.18
N LEU A 89 8.96 -4.85 -18.06
CA LEU A 89 7.65 -5.15 -17.47
C LEU A 89 7.18 -4.00 -16.56
N PRO A 90 5.87 -3.71 -16.55
CA PRO A 90 5.34 -2.65 -15.69
C PRO A 90 5.52 -3.01 -14.21
N LEU A 91 5.83 -2.01 -13.40
CA LEU A 91 5.77 -2.13 -11.95
C LEU A 91 4.33 -2.05 -11.47
N PRO A 92 4.00 -2.67 -10.31
CA PRO A 92 2.75 -2.40 -9.62
C PRO A 92 2.67 -0.93 -9.21
N TRP A 93 1.47 -0.47 -8.87
CA TRP A 93 1.32 0.77 -8.11
C TRP A 93 1.88 0.55 -6.70
N ILE A 94 2.91 1.31 -6.34
CA ILE A 94 3.65 1.09 -5.09
C ILE A 94 3.36 2.26 -4.16
N HIS A 95 2.68 1.96 -3.04
CA HIS A 95 2.56 2.87 -1.91
C HIS A 95 3.44 2.38 -0.76
N ILE A 96 4.35 3.25 -0.33
CA ILE A 96 5.16 3.04 0.87
C ILE A 96 4.64 4.00 1.93
N GLN A 97 4.20 3.44 3.06
CA GLN A 97 3.72 4.17 4.22
C GLN A 97 4.87 4.30 5.21
N PRO A 98 5.56 5.46 5.27
CA PRO A 98 6.61 5.69 6.24
C PRO A 98 5.99 5.95 7.62
N THR A 99 6.75 5.67 8.66
CA THR A 99 6.40 6.10 10.01
C THR A 99 7.00 7.49 10.29
N SER A 100 6.37 8.28 11.14
CA SER A 100 6.89 9.57 11.58
C SER A 100 8.31 9.42 12.13
N GLY A 101 9.29 10.17 11.59
CA GLY A 101 10.71 10.07 11.94
C GLY A 101 11.47 8.91 11.31
N ASP A 102 10.89 8.27 10.30
CA ASP A 102 11.50 7.18 9.56
C ASP A 102 12.11 7.69 8.26
N ASP A 103 13.36 8.17 8.32
CA ASP A 103 14.08 8.67 7.15
C ASP A 103 14.33 7.58 6.10
N ASP A 104 14.57 6.35 6.53
CA ASP A 104 14.82 5.21 5.65
C ASP A 104 13.54 4.83 4.86
N GLY A 105 12.38 4.85 5.52
CA GLY A 105 11.10 4.65 4.87
C GLY A 105 10.76 5.77 3.87
N LEU A 106 11.10 7.02 4.19
CA LEU A 106 10.93 8.16 3.28
C LEU A 106 11.83 8.04 2.05
N LEU A 107 13.10 7.68 2.22
CA LEU A 107 14.03 7.44 1.10
C LEU A 107 13.55 6.29 0.21
N ALA A 108 13.12 5.19 0.82
CA ALA A 108 12.54 4.07 0.08
C ALA A 108 11.27 4.48 -0.69
N ALA A 109 10.44 5.35 -0.13
CA ALA A 109 9.26 5.88 -0.81
C ALA A 109 9.65 6.76 -2.02
N GLN A 110 10.68 7.60 -1.90
CA GLN A 110 11.17 8.42 -3.00
C GLN A 110 11.73 7.57 -4.14
N ASP A 111 12.47 6.52 -3.80
CA ASP A 111 13.14 5.65 -4.79
C ASP A 111 12.17 4.70 -5.51
N TRP A 112 11.17 4.20 -4.79
CA TRP A 112 10.35 3.06 -5.24
C TRP A 112 8.87 3.36 -5.33
N ALA A 113 8.32 4.40 -4.69
CA ALA A 113 6.92 4.77 -4.90
C ALA A 113 6.67 4.96 -6.40
N SER A 114 5.73 4.22 -6.95
CA SER A 114 5.53 4.14 -8.40
C SER A 114 4.07 4.36 -8.76
N GLY A 115 3.89 5.17 -9.81
CA GLY A 115 2.59 5.39 -10.42
C GLY A 115 1.69 6.39 -9.68
N LEU A 116 2.04 6.82 -8.47
CA LEU A 116 1.26 7.75 -7.69
C LEU A 116 1.81 9.18 -7.86
N ASP A 117 0.94 10.12 -8.18
CA ASP A 117 1.27 11.54 -8.08
C ASP A 117 1.42 11.96 -6.60
N ASP A 118 2.13 13.07 -6.36
CA ASP A 118 2.44 13.54 -5.01
C ASP A 118 1.18 13.77 -4.15
N GLY A 119 0.12 14.31 -4.73
CA GLY A 119 -1.16 14.54 -4.02
C GLY A 119 -1.82 13.24 -3.59
N THR A 120 -1.89 12.25 -4.50
CA THR A 120 -2.44 10.93 -4.20
C THR A 120 -1.60 10.23 -3.13
N TRP A 121 -0.29 10.28 -3.24
CA TRP A 121 0.61 9.65 -2.26
C TRP A 121 0.44 10.25 -0.85
N ARG A 122 0.41 11.59 -0.74
CA ARG A 122 0.18 12.29 0.54
C ARG A 122 -1.21 11.99 1.11
N GLY A 123 -2.23 11.94 0.25
CA GLY A 123 -3.58 11.57 0.65
C GLY A 123 -3.65 10.15 1.24
N LEU A 124 -2.96 9.19 0.61
CA LEU A 124 -2.88 7.81 1.12
C LEU A 124 -2.15 7.74 2.47
N ILE A 125 -1.03 8.48 2.62
CA ILE A 125 -0.32 8.58 3.91
C ILE A 125 -1.29 9.04 5.00
N GLY A 126 -1.98 10.16 4.78
CA GLY A 126 -2.89 10.72 5.78
C GLY A 126 -4.04 9.77 6.14
N LEU A 127 -4.66 9.12 5.16
CA LEU A 127 -5.75 8.15 5.40
C LEU A 127 -5.27 6.93 6.21
N LEU A 128 -4.12 6.37 5.86
CA LEU A 128 -3.58 5.20 6.56
C LEU A 128 -3.05 5.57 7.95
N GLU A 129 -2.49 6.77 8.14
CA GLU A 129 -2.05 7.29 9.43
C GLU A 129 -3.22 7.54 10.40
N MET A 130 -4.31 8.13 9.90
CA MET A 130 -5.53 8.30 10.70
C MET A 130 -6.15 6.96 11.08
N GLY A 131 -5.95 5.93 10.26
CA GLY A 131 -6.46 4.59 10.52
C GLY A 131 -7.98 4.52 10.58
N GLY A 132 -8.49 3.44 11.13
CA GLY A 132 -9.92 3.16 11.21
C GLY A 132 -10.50 2.62 9.89
N PRO A 133 -11.65 1.92 9.95
CA PRO A 133 -12.17 1.18 8.80
C PRO A 133 -12.57 2.06 7.62
N ASP A 134 -13.04 3.28 7.86
CA ASP A 134 -13.51 4.18 6.79
C ASP A 134 -12.33 4.80 6.03
N ASN A 135 -11.27 5.20 6.74
CA ASN A 135 -10.06 5.74 6.12
C ASN A 135 -9.30 4.68 5.34
N VAL A 136 -9.19 3.47 5.88
CA VAL A 136 -8.56 2.33 5.18
C VAL A 136 -9.37 1.95 3.94
N GLU A 137 -10.71 1.95 4.02
CA GLU A 137 -11.58 1.73 2.86
C GLU A 137 -11.36 2.80 1.78
N ALA A 138 -11.28 4.07 2.17
CA ALA A 138 -11.01 5.17 1.25
C ALA A 138 -9.63 5.01 0.57
N ALA A 139 -8.59 4.69 1.33
CA ALA A 139 -7.26 4.44 0.79
C ALA A 139 -7.22 3.29 -0.23
N LEU A 140 -7.84 2.16 0.10
CA LEU A 140 -7.94 1.01 -0.81
C LEU A 140 -8.74 1.34 -2.07
N ARG A 141 -9.80 2.12 -1.96
CA ARG A 141 -10.60 2.58 -3.10
C ARG A 141 -9.78 3.45 -4.04
N ILE A 142 -9.01 4.40 -3.52
CA ILE A 142 -8.11 5.24 -4.32
C ILE A 142 -7.14 4.36 -5.12
N LEU A 143 -6.51 3.37 -4.48
CA LEU A 143 -5.58 2.46 -5.17
C LEU A 143 -6.27 1.65 -6.28
N VAL A 144 -7.46 1.11 -6.01
CA VAL A 144 -8.23 0.34 -7.00
C VAL A 144 -8.65 1.20 -8.19
N ASP A 145 -9.10 2.42 -7.93
CA ASP A 145 -9.51 3.35 -8.98
C ASP A 145 -8.32 3.72 -9.87
N ARG A 146 -7.13 3.91 -9.28
CA ARG A 146 -5.88 4.14 -10.04
C ARG A 146 -5.50 2.94 -10.89
N VAL A 147 -5.53 1.73 -10.35
CA VAL A 147 -5.26 0.50 -11.11
C VAL A 147 -6.18 0.37 -12.32
N ARG A 148 -7.44 0.77 -12.19
CA ARG A 148 -8.45 0.70 -13.26
C ARG A 148 -8.37 1.83 -14.28
N GLY A 149 -7.39 2.73 -14.16
CA GLY A 149 -7.23 3.88 -15.07
C GLY A 149 -8.26 4.99 -14.81
N GLY A 150 -8.93 4.95 -13.66
CA GLY A 150 -9.81 6.02 -13.21
C GLY A 150 -8.99 7.27 -12.87
N SER A 151 -9.40 8.44 -13.36
CA SER A 151 -8.99 9.71 -12.77
C SER A 151 -9.61 9.76 -11.38
N CYS A 152 -8.78 9.57 -10.35
CA CYS A 152 -9.23 9.78 -8.98
C CYS A 152 -9.58 11.27 -8.84
N LEU A 153 -10.85 11.59 -8.93
CA LEU A 153 -11.35 12.78 -8.27
C LEU A 153 -11.11 12.50 -6.79
N LEU A 154 -10.06 13.10 -6.23
CA LEU A 154 -9.92 13.24 -4.79
C LEU A 154 -11.26 13.78 -4.32
N TYR A 155 -12.05 12.93 -3.71
CA TYR A 155 -13.21 13.37 -2.97
C TYR A 155 -12.63 14.10 -1.76
N THR A 156 -12.34 15.39 -1.95
CA THR A 156 -12.24 16.32 -0.84
C THR A 156 -13.64 16.32 -0.24
N SER A 157 -13.86 15.41 0.70
CA SER A 157 -15.03 15.55 1.54
C SER A 157 -14.89 16.89 2.22
N ASP A 158 -15.88 17.77 2.08
CA ASP A 158 -15.97 19.04 2.77
C ASP A 158 -15.83 18.91 4.31
N ALA A 159 -15.76 17.69 4.82
CA ALA A 159 -15.49 17.37 6.22
C ALA A 159 -14.06 17.66 6.69
N ALA A 160 -13.09 17.85 5.80
CA ALA A 160 -11.72 18.19 6.18
C ALA A 160 -11.53 19.70 6.38
N ASP A 161 -12.36 20.53 5.74
CA ASP A 161 -12.22 22.00 5.77
C ASP A 161 -12.86 22.65 7.00
N GLU A 162 -13.76 21.97 7.71
CA GLU A 162 -14.42 22.54 8.90
C GLU A 162 -13.61 22.43 10.21
N ARG A 163 -12.45 21.77 10.24
CA ARG A 163 -11.68 21.58 11.48
C ARG A 163 -10.46 22.49 11.64
N TYR A 164 -10.19 23.37 10.71
CA TYR A 164 -9.03 24.29 10.78
C TYR A 164 -9.42 25.78 10.71
N THR A 165 -10.59 26.17 11.22
CA THR A 165 -10.93 27.56 11.52
C THR A 165 -11.17 27.71 13.02
N VAL A 166 -10.09 27.88 13.77
CA VAL A 166 -10.07 28.63 15.05
C VAL A 166 -8.79 29.42 15.11
#